data_212b4a122c426b454cc05bb76a8afd25
#
_entry.id   212b4a122c426b454cc05bb76a8afd25
#
_cell.length_a   1.000
_cell.length_b   1.000
_cell.length_c   1.000
_cell.angle_alpha   90.00
_cell.angle_beta   90.00
_cell.angle_gamma   90.00
#
_symmetry.space_group_name_H-M   'P 1'
#
loop_
_entity.id
_entity.type
_entity.pdbx_description
1 polymer ?
#
loop_
_entity_poly.entity_id
_entity_poly.type
_entity_poly.pdbx_seq_one_letter_code
_entity_poly.pdbx_strand_id
1 'polypeptide(L)'
;MPMTESKKEALAQFHRKNILQAAQTLFAQKSFAGTTMDEIATLSQYSKATIYVYFKSKEEILQHLTYSSMQKLYEHLHKAITENTSFFECFKSLCYELVSYYQREPLYFELSQKTINSDDVSKETPQAVKDTGNAVRMINSDIAFFLQNGIDAGIVHSNLKLLPATFWLWGSITGIIRLAFQKEMYILRAMEMTKIEFLDYNFKLILQGLLKPEIENLYDKTKCTCPAL
;
A
#
# COMPACT_ATOMS: atom_id res chain seq x y z
N MET A 1 -39.65 -3.16 -20.30
CA MET A 1 -38.48 -3.47 -21.15
C MET A 1 -37.47 -4.24 -20.35
N PRO A 2 -36.95 -5.39 -20.80
CA PRO A 2 -35.90 -6.09 -20.09
C PRO A 2 -34.63 -5.21 -20.04
N MET A 3 -33.96 -5.21 -18.89
CA MET A 3 -32.70 -4.49 -18.70
C MET A 3 -31.64 -5.06 -19.66
N THR A 4 -30.90 -4.18 -20.33
CA THR A 4 -29.75 -4.59 -21.18
C THR A 4 -28.68 -5.24 -20.30
N GLU A 5 -27.87 -6.15 -20.85
CA GLU A 5 -26.76 -6.84 -20.16
C GLU A 5 -25.81 -5.87 -19.45
N SER A 6 -25.44 -4.78 -20.15
CA SER A 6 -24.61 -3.69 -19.58
C SER A 6 -25.23 -3.03 -18.34
N LYS A 7 -26.56 -2.86 -18.29
CA LYS A 7 -27.24 -2.28 -17.12
C LYS A 7 -27.27 -3.26 -15.95
N LYS A 8 -27.42 -4.56 -16.22
CA LYS A 8 -27.37 -5.59 -15.18
C LYS A 8 -26.00 -5.67 -14.54
N GLU A 9 -24.97 -5.61 -15.37
CA GLU A 9 -23.58 -5.66 -14.92
C GLU A 9 -23.21 -4.40 -14.08
N ALA A 10 -23.60 -3.20 -14.53
CA ALA A 10 -23.42 -1.98 -13.77
C ALA A 10 -24.14 -2.02 -12.40
N LEU A 11 -25.35 -2.57 -12.35
CA LEU A 11 -26.08 -2.75 -11.11
C LEU A 11 -25.41 -3.77 -10.18
N ALA A 12 -24.91 -4.87 -10.73
CA ALA A 12 -24.16 -5.86 -9.95
C ALA A 12 -22.87 -5.29 -9.36
N GLN A 13 -22.13 -4.50 -10.12
CA GLN A 13 -20.95 -3.79 -9.63
C GLN A 13 -21.29 -2.77 -8.54
N PHE A 14 -22.38 -2.03 -8.69
CA PHE A 14 -22.87 -1.12 -7.65
C PHE A 14 -23.17 -1.86 -6.33
N HIS A 15 -23.88 -3.00 -6.38
CA HIS A 15 -24.16 -3.80 -5.20
C HIS A 15 -22.88 -4.36 -4.57
N ARG A 16 -21.96 -4.91 -5.38
CA ARG A 16 -20.66 -5.38 -4.87
C ARG A 16 -19.89 -4.26 -4.16
N LYS A 17 -19.83 -3.06 -4.74
CA LYS A 17 -19.16 -1.90 -4.14
C LYS A 17 -19.76 -1.53 -2.79
N ASN A 18 -21.07 -1.49 -2.66
CA ASN A 18 -21.75 -1.17 -1.39
C ASN A 18 -21.45 -2.21 -0.31
N ILE A 19 -21.47 -3.50 -0.66
CA ILE A 19 -21.13 -4.59 0.27
C ILE A 19 -19.68 -4.48 0.72
N LEU A 20 -18.74 -4.26 -0.20
CA LEU A 20 -17.32 -4.08 0.11
C LEU A 20 -17.09 -2.87 1.01
N GLN A 21 -17.79 -1.76 0.79
CA GLN A 21 -17.67 -0.56 1.62
C GLN A 21 -18.17 -0.80 3.05
N ALA A 22 -19.30 -1.49 3.22
CA ALA A 22 -19.80 -1.88 4.54
C ALA A 22 -18.82 -2.81 5.26
N ALA A 23 -18.27 -3.81 4.56
CA ALA A 23 -17.28 -4.72 5.11
C ALA A 23 -15.98 -4.00 5.49
N GLN A 24 -15.50 -3.07 4.65
CA GLN A 24 -14.32 -2.23 4.95
C GLN A 24 -14.51 -1.45 6.25
N THR A 25 -15.67 -0.82 6.42
CA THR A 25 -16.00 -0.06 7.64
C THR A 25 -15.97 -0.97 8.88
N LEU A 26 -16.62 -2.13 8.81
CA LEU A 26 -16.66 -3.06 9.93
C LEU A 26 -15.30 -3.69 10.25
N PHE A 27 -14.52 -4.04 9.24
CA PHE A 27 -13.17 -4.59 9.44
C PHE A 27 -12.21 -3.55 10.06
N ALA A 28 -12.38 -2.27 9.71
CA ALA A 28 -11.61 -1.18 10.33
C ALA A 28 -12.00 -0.95 11.80
N GLN A 29 -13.29 -1.04 12.14
CA GLN A 29 -13.80 -0.81 13.49
C GLN A 29 -13.51 -1.94 14.48
N LYS A 30 -13.69 -3.20 14.05
CA LYS A 30 -13.66 -4.35 14.96
C LYS A 30 -12.91 -5.57 14.42
N SER A 31 -12.08 -5.39 13.44
CA SER A 31 -11.28 -6.39 12.74
C SER A 31 -12.10 -7.40 11.91
N PHE A 32 -11.39 -8.15 11.06
CA PHE A 32 -11.96 -9.25 10.28
C PHE A 32 -12.58 -10.33 11.17
N ALA A 33 -11.88 -10.74 12.24
CA ALA A 33 -12.35 -11.79 13.14
C ALA A 33 -13.65 -11.40 13.88
N GLY A 34 -13.75 -10.12 14.31
CA GLY A 34 -14.91 -9.60 15.04
C GLY A 34 -16.11 -9.25 14.17
N THR A 35 -16.04 -9.40 12.83
CA THR A 35 -17.13 -9.07 11.91
C THR A 35 -17.87 -10.30 11.42
N THR A 36 -19.19 -10.23 11.32
CA THR A 36 -20.06 -11.28 10.78
C THR A 36 -20.71 -10.88 9.46
N MET A 37 -21.15 -11.87 8.66
CA MET A 37 -21.91 -11.62 7.42
C MET A 37 -23.27 -10.92 7.69
N ASP A 38 -23.89 -11.16 8.86
CA ASP A 38 -25.14 -10.51 9.24
C ASP A 38 -24.97 -9.02 9.49
N GLU A 39 -23.85 -8.62 10.10
CA GLU A 39 -23.52 -7.20 10.31
C GLU A 39 -23.18 -6.49 9.00
N ILE A 40 -22.49 -7.17 8.08
CA ILE A 40 -22.24 -6.63 6.73
C ILE A 40 -23.59 -6.44 6.00
N ALA A 41 -24.51 -7.40 6.09
CA ALA A 41 -25.84 -7.29 5.50
C ALA A 41 -26.61 -6.09 6.09
N THR A 42 -26.61 -5.95 7.40
CA THR A 42 -27.28 -4.85 8.09
C THR A 42 -26.71 -3.49 7.68
N LEU A 43 -25.37 -3.34 7.70
CA LEU A 43 -24.74 -2.06 7.39
C LEU A 43 -24.86 -1.69 5.91
N SER A 44 -24.81 -2.68 5.00
CA SER A 44 -25.02 -2.46 3.57
C SER A 44 -26.48 -2.30 3.16
N GLN A 45 -27.42 -2.49 4.09
CA GLN A 45 -28.86 -2.46 3.85
C GLN A 45 -29.35 -3.55 2.86
N TYR A 46 -28.66 -4.68 2.81
CA TYR A 46 -29.06 -5.85 2.01
C TYR A 46 -29.50 -6.99 2.91
N SER A 47 -30.32 -7.89 2.35
CA SER A 47 -30.57 -9.17 3.01
C SER A 47 -29.32 -10.05 2.97
N LYS A 48 -29.17 -10.94 3.96
CA LYS A 48 -28.09 -11.94 3.97
C LYS A 48 -28.08 -12.76 2.68
N ALA A 49 -29.25 -13.15 2.18
CA ALA A 49 -29.39 -13.87 0.92
C ALA A 49 -28.83 -13.05 -0.27
N THR A 50 -29.08 -11.75 -0.30
CA THR A 50 -28.53 -10.84 -1.31
C THR A 50 -27.00 -10.79 -1.24
N ILE A 51 -26.42 -10.73 -0.03
CA ILE A 51 -24.94 -10.76 0.10
C ILE A 51 -24.39 -12.03 -0.52
N TYR A 52 -24.98 -13.21 -0.25
CA TYR A 52 -24.49 -14.49 -0.79
C TYR A 52 -24.64 -14.64 -2.31
N VAL A 53 -25.46 -13.83 -2.96
CA VAL A 53 -25.47 -13.73 -4.44
C VAL A 53 -24.15 -13.16 -4.99
N TYR A 54 -23.52 -12.24 -4.24
CA TYR A 54 -22.33 -11.53 -4.67
C TYR A 54 -21.02 -12.07 -4.09
N PHE A 55 -21.04 -12.60 -2.86
CA PHE A 55 -19.88 -13.10 -2.13
C PHE A 55 -20.22 -14.35 -1.34
N LYS A 56 -19.50 -15.43 -1.59
CA LYS A 56 -19.75 -16.74 -0.97
C LYS A 56 -19.39 -16.76 0.52
N SER A 57 -18.44 -15.91 0.94
CA SER A 57 -17.97 -15.88 2.32
C SER A 57 -17.32 -14.52 2.67
N LYS A 58 -17.06 -14.32 3.95
CA LYS A 58 -16.33 -13.16 4.48
C LYS A 58 -14.90 -13.12 3.98
N GLU A 59 -14.29 -14.27 3.77
CA GLU A 59 -12.94 -14.44 3.21
C GLU A 59 -12.88 -13.94 1.77
N GLU A 60 -13.90 -14.23 0.95
CA GLU A 60 -13.99 -13.72 -0.43
C GLU A 60 -14.09 -12.18 -0.44
N ILE A 61 -14.88 -11.61 0.46
CA ILE A 61 -14.95 -10.15 0.65
C ILE A 61 -13.57 -9.58 1.02
N LEU A 62 -12.84 -10.22 1.95
CA LEU A 62 -11.50 -9.80 2.33
C LEU A 62 -10.52 -9.88 1.16
N GLN A 63 -10.58 -10.92 0.32
CA GLN A 63 -9.75 -11.06 -0.87
C GLN A 63 -9.99 -9.90 -1.85
N HIS A 64 -11.24 -9.50 -2.08
CA HIS A 64 -11.57 -8.36 -2.92
C HIS A 64 -11.08 -7.02 -2.33
N LEU A 65 -11.19 -6.84 -1.01
CA LEU A 65 -10.65 -5.66 -0.32
C LEU A 65 -9.12 -5.62 -0.39
N THR A 66 -8.46 -6.78 -0.24
CA THR A 66 -7.00 -6.88 -0.39
C THR A 66 -6.56 -6.53 -1.81
N TYR A 67 -7.26 -7.04 -2.83
CA TYR A 67 -6.99 -6.65 -4.22
C TYR A 67 -7.16 -5.15 -4.44
N SER A 68 -8.26 -4.57 -3.96
CA SER A 68 -8.50 -3.12 -4.06
C SER A 68 -7.42 -2.31 -3.34
N SER A 69 -6.91 -2.80 -2.20
CA SER A 69 -5.82 -2.15 -1.48
C SER A 69 -4.52 -2.15 -2.28
N MET A 70 -4.20 -3.26 -2.95
CA MET A 70 -3.01 -3.38 -3.79
C MET A 70 -3.10 -2.55 -5.06
N GLN A 71 -4.29 -2.43 -5.67
CA GLN A 71 -4.50 -1.54 -6.81
C GLN A 71 -4.25 -0.07 -6.43
N LYS A 72 -4.86 0.41 -5.35
CA LYS A 72 -4.65 1.79 -4.86
C LYS A 72 -3.18 2.04 -4.53
N LEU A 73 -2.55 1.09 -3.85
CA LEU A 73 -1.13 1.18 -3.54
C LEU A 73 -0.28 1.29 -4.81
N TYR A 74 -0.55 0.44 -5.81
CA TYR A 74 0.13 0.50 -7.10
C TYR A 74 -0.04 1.88 -7.76
N GLU A 75 -1.26 2.42 -7.81
CA GLU A 75 -1.53 3.73 -8.39
C GLU A 75 -0.70 4.85 -7.73
N HIS A 76 -0.65 4.86 -6.37
CA HIS A 76 0.15 5.83 -5.62
C HIS A 76 1.66 5.70 -5.90
N LEU A 77 2.20 4.49 -5.87
CA LEU A 77 3.63 4.26 -6.08
C LEU A 77 4.03 4.50 -7.54
N HIS A 78 3.24 4.01 -8.49
CA HIS A 78 3.48 4.22 -9.92
C HIS A 78 3.53 5.71 -10.26
N LYS A 79 2.56 6.48 -9.76
CA LYS A 79 2.55 7.93 -9.89
C LYS A 79 3.80 8.58 -9.31
N ALA A 80 4.18 8.22 -8.09
CA ALA A 80 5.37 8.75 -7.44
C ALA A 80 6.66 8.49 -8.25
N ILE A 81 6.76 7.35 -8.93
CA ILE A 81 7.93 6.97 -9.73
C ILE A 81 7.91 7.64 -11.11
N THR A 82 6.75 7.75 -11.77
CA THR A 82 6.65 8.21 -13.15
C THR A 82 6.56 9.73 -13.31
N GLU A 83 6.00 10.44 -12.33
CA GLU A 83 5.85 11.91 -12.37
C GLU A 83 7.09 12.67 -11.91
N ASN A 84 8.08 12.00 -11.30
CA ASN A 84 9.29 12.64 -10.82
C ASN A 84 10.49 12.29 -11.71
N THR A 85 11.28 13.30 -12.06
CA THR A 85 12.44 13.17 -12.95
C THR A 85 13.77 12.95 -12.20
N SER A 86 13.82 13.32 -10.93
CA SER A 86 15.01 13.19 -10.06
C SER A 86 14.86 11.99 -9.13
N PHE A 87 15.94 11.22 -8.95
CA PHE A 87 15.98 10.09 -8.00
C PHE A 87 15.55 10.51 -6.58
N PHE A 88 16.01 11.67 -6.12
CA PHE A 88 15.72 12.17 -4.77
C PHE A 88 14.27 12.58 -4.61
N GLU A 89 13.69 13.28 -5.60
CA GLU A 89 12.28 13.65 -5.58
C GLU A 89 11.37 12.41 -5.69
N CYS A 90 11.76 11.44 -6.50
CA CYS A 90 11.07 10.16 -6.59
C CYS A 90 11.07 9.42 -5.23
N PHE A 91 12.24 9.30 -4.58
CA PHE A 91 12.33 8.67 -3.25
C PHE A 91 11.45 9.39 -2.22
N LYS A 92 11.53 10.73 -2.19
CA LYS A 92 10.70 11.56 -1.31
C LYS A 92 9.21 11.33 -1.57
N SER A 93 8.79 11.39 -2.84
CA SER A 93 7.42 11.16 -3.25
C SER A 93 6.92 9.77 -2.85
N LEU A 94 7.73 8.72 -3.04
CA LEU A 94 7.43 7.36 -2.58
C LEU A 94 7.15 7.29 -1.08
N CYS A 95 8.01 7.91 -0.26
CA CYS A 95 7.85 7.91 1.18
C CYS A 95 6.56 8.62 1.62
N TYR A 96 6.30 9.83 1.09
CA TYR A 96 5.14 10.64 1.50
C TYR A 96 3.82 10.17 0.92
N GLU A 97 3.81 9.57 -0.28
CA GLU A 97 2.61 8.89 -0.79
C GLU A 97 2.23 7.70 0.08
N LEU A 98 3.20 6.95 0.61
CA LEU A 98 2.93 5.87 1.57
C LEU A 98 2.44 6.39 2.93
N VAL A 99 2.97 7.50 3.43
CA VAL A 99 2.45 8.17 4.64
C VAL A 99 1.00 8.61 4.42
N SER A 100 0.72 9.28 3.31
CA SER A 100 -0.62 9.71 2.93
C SER A 100 -1.59 8.54 2.79
N TYR A 101 -1.13 7.44 2.19
CA TYR A 101 -1.92 6.22 2.05
C TYR A 101 -2.26 5.61 3.42
N TYR A 102 -1.29 5.54 4.35
CA TYR A 102 -1.56 5.09 5.72
C TYR A 102 -2.58 5.98 6.44
N GLN A 103 -2.48 7.29 6.30
CA GLN A 103 -3.38 8.24 6.96
C GLN A 103 -4.82 8.15 6.44
N ARG A 104 -4.99 8.04 5.12
CA ARG A 104 -6.31 8.04 4.49
C ARG A 104 -7.00 6.68 4.55
N GLU A 105 -6.23 5.62 4.44
CA GLU A 105 -6.74 4.25 4.26
C GLU A 105 -5.97 3.24 5.16
N PRO A 106 -5.99 3.41 6.50
CA PRO A 106 -5.16 2.57 7.39
C PRO A 106 -5.47 1.08 7.27
N LEU A 107 -6.73 0.69 7.08
CA LEU A 107 -7.08 -0.72 6.83
C LEU A 107 -6.44 -1.23 5.54
N TYR A 108 -6.48 -0.45 4.47
CA TYR A 108 -5.91 -0.84 3.18
C TYR A 108 -4.39 -0.93 3.25
N PHE A 109 -3.74 -0.02 3.96
CA PHE A 109 -2.31 -0.12 4.23
C PHE A 109 -1.97 -1.44 4.95
N GLU A 110 -2.71 -1.79 6.00
CA GLU A 110 -2.50 -3.05 6.73
C GLU A 110 -2.80 -4.29 5.85
N LEU A 111 -3.81 -4.24 4.99
CA LEU A 111 -4.08 -5.32 4.03
C LEU A 111 -2.96 -5.48 3.01
N SER A 112 -2.37 -4.39 2.55
CA SER A 112 -1.25 -4.43 1.60
C SER A 112 0.03 -5.04 2.18
N GLN A 113 0.17 -5.05 3.52
CA GLN A 113 1.30 -5.71 4.21
C GLN A 113 1.10 -7.21 4.38
N LYS A 114 -0.13 -7.71 4.24
CA LYS A 114 -0.42 -9.15 4.33
C LYS A 114 -0.05 -9.80 3.02
N THR A 115 1.16 -10.33 2.96
CA THR A 115 1.67 -11.02 1.77
C THR A 115 0.75 -12.18 1.40
N ILE A 116 0.26 -12.18 0.19
CA ILE A 116 -0.34 -13.37 -0.42
C ILE A 116 0.84 -14.14 -1.01
N ASN A 117 1.08 -15.36 -0.51
CA ASN A 117 2.04 -16.25 -1.13
C ASN A 117 1.53 -16.58 -2.54
N SER A 118 2.13 -15.93 -3.54
CA SER A 118 1.76 -16.10 -4.95
C SER A 118 2.21 -17.42 -5.55
N ASP A 119 2.97 -18.22 -4.81
CA ASP A 119 3.64 -19.40 -5.33
C ASP A 119 2.70 -20.61 -5.47
N ASP A 120 1.55 -20.58 -4.78
CA ASP A 120 0.52 -21.64 -4.84
C ASP A 120 -0.69 -21.28 -5.74
N VAL A 121 -0.47 -20.56 -6.84
CA VAL A 121 -1.56 -20.22 -7.75
C VAL A 121 -1.94 -21.43 -8.62
N SER A 122 -3.04 -22.10 -8.26
CA SER A 122 -3.67 -23.17 -9.06
C SER A 122 -4.77 -22.61 -9.98
N LYS A 123 -5.32 -23.48 -10.84
CA LYS A 123 -6.49 -23.11 -11.65
C LYS A 123 -7.71 -22.75 -10.79
N GLU A 124 -7.81 -23.32 -9.60
CA GLU A 124 -8.91 -23.12 -8.64
C GLU A 124 -8.74 -21.85 -7.77
N THR A 125 -7.58 -21.20 -7.83
CA THR A 125 -7.33 -19.96 -7.07
C THR A 125 -8.31 -18.87 -7.50
N PRO A 126 -9.02 -18.20 -6.55
CA PRO A 126 -9.93 -17.12 -6.84
C PRO A 126 -9.29 -15.98 -7.65
N GLN A 127 -10.06 -15.40 -8.57
CA GLN A 127 -9.53 -14.36 -9.48
C GLN A 127 -8.97 -13.17 -8.69
N ALA A 128 -9.62 -12.70 -7.62
CA ALA A 128 -9.13 -11.60 -6.79
C ALA A 128 -7.75 -11.88 -6.17
N VAL A 129 -7.44 -13.15 -5.86
CA VAL A 129 -6.11 -13.55 -5.35
C VAL A 129 -5.06 -13.48 -6.47
N LYS A 130 -5.41 -13.96 -7.68
CA LYS A 130 -4.52 -13.87 -8.87
C LYS A 130 -4.23 -12.42 -9.22
N ASP A 131 -5.26 -11.57 -9.20
CA ASP A 131 -5.15 -10.14 -9.51
C ASP A 131 -4.30 -9.41 -8.45
N THR A 132 -4.44 -9.79 -7.17
CA THR A 132 -3.57 -9.31 -6.10
C THR A 132 -2.10 -9.66 -6.36
N GLY A 133 -1.82 -10.90 -6.73
CA GLY A 133 -0.46 -11.33 -7.09
C GLY A 133 0.12 -10.55 -8.28
N ASN A 134 -0.72 -10.22 -9.28
CA ASN A 134 -0.31 -9.36 -10.39
C ASN A 134 0.05 -7.95 -9.92
N ALA A 135 -0.78 -7.33 -9.09
CA ALA A 135 -0.52 -6.00 -8.53
C ALA A 135 0.78 -5.97 -7.71
N VAL A 136 1.05 -7.00 -6.89
CA VAL A 136 2.32 -7.15 -6.16
C VAL A 136 3.51 -7.19 -7.11
N ARG A 137 3.42 -7.95 -8.21
CA ARG A 137 4.50 -8.01 -9.21
C ARG A 137 4.75 -6.66 -9.87
N MET A 138 3.69 -5.91 -10.19
CA MET A 138 3.82 -4.56 -10.78
C MET A 138 4.49 -3.60 -9.80
N ILE A 139 4.10 -3.59 -8.53
CA ILE A 139 4.73 -2.79 -7.48
C ILE A 139 6.21 -3.12 -7.35
N ASN A 140 6.56 -4.40 -7.27
CA ASN A 140 7.96 -4.82 -7.16
C ASN A 140 8.78 -4.42 -8.40
N SER A 141 8.17 -4.49 -9.60
CA SER A 141 8.80 -4.04 -10.84
C SER A 141 9.07 -2.53 -10.84
N ASP A 142 8.12 -1.72 -10.40
CA ASP A 142 8.27 -0.27 -10.34
C ASP A 142 9.36 0.16 -9.34
N ILE A 143 9.39 -0.46 -8.15
CA ILE A 143 10.43 -0.19 -7.15
C ILE A 143 11.81 -0.65 -7.67
N ALA A 144 11.89 -1.82 -8.32
CA ALA A 144 13.13 -2.29 -8.92
C ALA A 144 13.61 -1.36 -10.05
N PHE A 145 12.69 -0.84 -10.87
CA PHE A 145 12.99 0.16 -11.90
C PHE A 145 13.52 1.47 -11.30
N PHE A 146 12.90 1.96 -10.23
CA PHE A 146 13.39 3.13 -9.50
C PHE A 146 14.83 2.92 -9.00
N LEU A 147 15.13 1.77 -8.39
CA LEU A 147 16.48 1.44 -7.90
C LEU A 147 17.48 1.31 -9.06
N GLN A 148 17.10 0.67 -10.17
CA GLN A 148 17.95 0.53 -11.35
C GLN A 148 18.31 1.89 -11.96
N ASN A 149 17.34 2.80 -12.08
CA ASN A 149 17.60 4.17 -12.55
C ASN A 149 18.63 4.89 -11.65
N GLY A 150 18.55 4.68 -10.33
CA GLY A 150 19.54 5.22 -9.39
C GLY A 150 20.95 4.62 -9.59
N ILE A 151 21.04 3.33 -9.90
CA ILE A 151 22.30 2.64 -10.24
C ILE A 151 22.88 3.20 -11.56
N ASP A 152 22.05 3.28 -12.60
CA ASP A 152 22.47 3.74 -13.94
C ASP A 152 22.92 5.21 -13.93
N ALA A 153 22.27 6.05 -13.10
CA ALA A 153 22.67 7.43 -12.86
C ALA A 153 23.91 7.57 -11.97
N GLY A 154 24.46 6.47 -11.46
CA GLY A 154 25.65 6.49 -10.58
C GLY A 154 25.37 6.99 -9.16
N ILE A 155 24.12 7.14 -8.76
CA ILE A 155 23.66 7.63 -7.44
C ILE A 155 23.68 6.51 -6.40
N VAL A 156 23.15 5.35 -6.77
CA VAL A 156 22.98 4.17 -5.91
C VAL A 156 24.16 3.22 -6.09
N HIS A 157 24.46 2.44 -5.05
CA HIS A 157 25.50 1.40 -5.08
C HIS A 157 25.29 0.42 -6.25
N SER A 158 26.31 0.22 -7.08
CA SER A 158 26.24 -0.62 -8.28
C SER A 158 26.18 -2.13 -7.99
N ASN A 159 26.54 -2.55 -6.78
CA ASN A 159 26.50 -3.95 -6.34
C ASN A 159 25.17 -4.35 -5.69
N LEU A 160 24.17 -3.46 -5.71
CA LEU A 160 22.87 -3.71 -5.11
C LEU A 160 22.13 -4.83 -5.86
N LYS A 161 21.67 -5.84 -5.14
CA LYS A 161 20.78 -6.86 -5.71
C LYS A 161 19.34 -6.34 -5.69
N LEU A 162 18.75 -6.08 -6.86
CA LEU A 162 17.48 -5.37 -7.00
C LEU A 162 16.34 -5.98 -6.18
N LEU A 163 16.07 -7.27 -6.32
CA LEU A 163 14.94 -7.90 -5.64
C LEU A 163 15.07 -7.85 -4.10
N PRO A 164 16.20 -8.27 -3.48
CA PRO A 164 16.39 -8.10 -2.05
C PRO A 164 16.30 -6.64 -1.60
N ALA A 165 16.83 -5.70 -2.37
CA ALA A 165 16.78 -4.27 -2.06
C ALA A 165 15.36 -3.69 -2.16
N THR A 166 14.55 -4.16 -3.10
CA THR A 166 13.12 -3.83 -3.21
C THR A 166 12.37 -4.22 -1.93
N PHE A 167 12.58 -5.44 -1.43
CA PHE A 167 11.96 -5.90 -0.19
C PHE A 167 12.48 -5.17 1.04
N TRP A 168 13.79 -4.89 1.09
CA TRP A 168 14.38 -4.10 2.17
C TRP A 168 13.80 -2.69 2.20
N LEU A 169 13.74 -2.00 1.05
CA LEU A 169 13.20 -0.64 0.94
C LEU A 169 11.73 -0.60 1.36
N TRP A 170 10.93 -1.52 0.82
CA TRP A 170 9.52 -1.67 1.17
C TRP A 170 9.33 -1.88 2.68
N GLY A 171 10.00 -2.89 3.25
CA GLY A 171 9.89 -3.23 4.67
C GLY A 171 10.36 -2.10 5.59
N SER A 172 11.44 -1.40 5.22
CA SER A 172 11.97 -0.28 5.98
C SER A 172 10.99 0.89 6.01
N ILE A 173 10.52 1.36 4.86
CA ILE A 173 9.59 2.51 4.78
C ILE A 173 8.28 2.19 5.49
N THR A 174 7.66 1.06 5.17
CA THR A 174 6.35 0.70 5.75
C THR A 174 6.43 0.40 7.24
N GLY A 175 7.52 -0.21 7.70
CA GLY A 175 7.79 -0.46 9.11
C GLY A 175 7.94 0.84 9.91
N ILE A 176 8.70 1.80 9.40
CA ILE A 176 8.88 3.12 10.01
C ILE A 176 7.57 3.90 10.05
N ILE A 177 6.78 3.90 8.98
CA ILE A 177 5.46 4.54 8.96
C ILE A 177 4.57 3.94 10.04
N ARG A 178 4.49 2.61 10.12
CA ARG A 178 3.69 1.93 11.15
C ARG A 178 4.13 2.32 12.56
N LEU A 179 5.43 2.33 12.84
CA LEU A 179 5.97 2.76 14.13
C LEU A 179 5.61 4.21 14.44
N ALA A 180 5.77 5.12 13.48
CA ALA A 180 5.49 6.54 13.67
C ALA A 180 4.05 6.80 14.11
N PHE A 181 3.09 6.08 13.51
CA PHE A 181 1.67 6.25 13.86
C PHE A 181 1.25 5.46 15.11
N GLN A 182 1.73 4.24 15.28
CA GLN A 182 1.35 3.41 16.44
C GLN A 182 2.03 3.83 17.73
N LYS A 183 3.21 4.47 17.66
CA LYS A 183 4.04 4.85 18.81
C LYS A 183 4.25 6.36 18.94
N GLU A 184 3.37 7.18 18.34
CA GLU A 184 3.50 8.62 18.30
C GLU A 184 3.78 9.25 19.68
N MET A 185 3.00 8.89 20.70
CA MET A 185 3.20 9.40 22.07
C MET A 185 4.51 8.92 22.72
N TYR A 186 4.97 7.73 22.38
CA TYR A 186 6.27 7.26 22.85
C TYR A 186 7.41 8.00 22.17
N ILE A 187 7.34 8.19 20.87
CA ILE A 187 8.33 8.95 20.08
C ILE A 187 8.45 10.37 20.64
N LEU A 188 7.31 11.03 20.85
CA LEU A 188 7.29 12.39 21.40
C LEU A 188 7.95 12.47 22.79
N ARG A 189 7.66 11.52 23.69
CA ARG A 189 8.13 11.59 25.10
C ARG A 189 9.55 11.06 25.28
N ALA A 190 9.93 10.01 24.57
CA ALA A 190 11.21 9.32 24.77
C ALA A 190 12.32 9.83 23.85
N MET A 191 11.95 10.38 22.68
CA MET A 191 12.91 10.86 21.67
C MET A 191 12.84 12.39 21.48
N GLU A 192 11.87 13.06 22.11
CA GLU A 192 11.63 14.51 21.99
C GLU A 192 11.44 14.94 20.51
N MET A 193 10.85 14.06 19.71
CA MET A 193 10.59 14.24 18.28
C MET A 193 9.10 14.19 18.00
N THR A 194 8.64 15.04 17.09
CA THR A 194 7.32 14.89 16.48
C THR A 194 7.32 13.66 15.55
N LYS A 195 6.13 13.18 15.21
CA LYS A 195 5.96 12.11 14.24
C LYS A 195 6.63 12.43 12.88
N ILE A 196 6.52 13.68 12.43
CA ILE A 196 7.10 14.14 11.16
C ILE A 196 8.63 14.12 11.24
N GLU A 197 9.22 14.69 12.27
CA GLU A 197 10.67 14.66 12.46
C GLU A 197 11.22 13.23 12.54
N PHE A 198 10.50 12.32 13.19
CA PHE A 198 10.85 10.90 13.24
C PHE A 198 10.80 10.25 11.85
N LEU A 199 9.77 10.52 11.05
CA LEU A 199 9.66 10.01 9.68
C LEU A 199 10.80 10.55 8.80
N ASP A 200 11.03 11.86 8.82
CA ASP A 200 12.08 12.52 8.01
C ASP A 200 13.47 11.99 8.36
N TYR A 201 13.77 11.86 9.63
CA TYR A 201 15.04 11.31 10.10
C TYR A 201 15.26 9.88 9.56
N ASN A 202 14.25 9.01 9.72
CA ASN A 202 14.39 7.62 9.29
C ASN A 202 14.38 7.46 7.77
N PHE A 203 13.60 8.26 7.04
CA PHE A 203 13.64 8.25 5.56
C PHE A 203 15.00 8.71 5.05
N LYS A 204 15.63 9.70 5.71
CA LYS A 204 17.01 10.10 5.40
C LYS A 204 17.98 8.94 5.63
N LEU A 205 17.89 8.19 6.74
CA LEU A 205 18.75 7.02 6.99
C LEU A 205 18.55 5.92 5.95
N ILE A 206 17.31 5.66 5.53
CA ILE A 206 17.01 4.69 4.47
C ILE A 206 17.65 5.15 3.14
N LEU A 207 17.51 6.42 2.79
CA LEU A 207 18.10 6.99 1.58
C LEU A 207 19.63 6.88 1.61
N GLN A 208 20.27 7.26 2.72
CA GLN A 208 21.74 7.17 2.89
C GLN A 208 22.25 5.74 2.70
N GLY A 209 21.48 4.73 3.15
CA GLY A 209 21.79 3.31 2.92
C GLY A 209 21.76 2.86 1.45
N LEU A 210 21.18 3.65 0.55
CA LEU A 210 21.18 3.41 -0.91
C LEU A 210 22.31 4.14 -1.62
N LEU A 211 22.74 5.31 -1.12
CA LEU A 211 23.62 6.23 -1.81
C LEU A 211 25.08 5.75 -1.80
N LYS A 212 25.79 6.03 -2.88
CA LYS A 212 27.25 5.95 -2.88
C LYS A 212 27.85 7.00 -1.92
N PRO A 213 28.98 6.73 -1.25
CA PRO A 213 29.59 7.65 -0.27
C PRO A 213 29.86 9.06 -0.83
N GLU A 214 30.22 9.16 -2.11
CA GLU A 214 30.50 10.44 -2.77
C GLU A 214 29.23 11.29 -2.92
N ILE A 215 28.10 10.64 -3.17
CA ILE A 215 26.79 11.28 -3.35
C ILE A 215 26.18 11.64 -1.99
N GLU A 216 26.33 10.79 -0.97
CA GLU A 216 25.87 11.06 0.40
C GLU A 216 26.45 12.38 0.93
N ASN A 217 27.75 12.59 0.77
CA ASN A 217 28.44 13.82 1.17
C ASN A 217 27.91 15.09 0.46
N LEU A 218 27.45 14.98 -0.77
CA LEU A 218 26.84 16.07 -1.52
C LEU A 218 25.40 16.34 -1.05
N TYR A 219 24.64 15.30 -0.77
CA TYR A 219 23.25 15.38 -0.31
C TYR A 219 23.12 16.04 1.07
N ASP A 220 24.01 15.73 2.00
CA ASP A 220 24.03 16.34 3.34
C ASP A 220 24.35 17.84 3.34
N LYS A 221 25.04 18.34 2.33
CA LYS A 221 25.35 19.76 2.14
C LYS A 221 24.20 20.57 1.56
N THR A 222 23.31 19.93 0.81
CA THR A 222 22.10 20.56 0.28
C THR A 222 20.96 20.33 1.26
N LYS A 223 20.69 21.30 2.16
CA LYS A 223 19.57 21.23 3.13
C LYS A 223 18.27 20.89 2.40
N CYS A 224 17.87 19.64 2.44
CA CYS A 224 16.54 19.23 2.01
C CYS A 224 15.56 19.57 3.15
N THR A 225 15.06 20.80 3.17
CA THR A 225 13.91 21.17 4.00
C THR A 225 12.68 20.50 3.39
N CYS A 226 12.13 19.49 4.07
CA CYS A 226 10.81 18.99 3.71
C CYS A 226 9.77 20.11 3.90
N PRO A 227 8.85 20.32 2.96
CA PRO A 227 7.68 21.16 3.24
C PRO A 227 6.87 20.50 4.36
N ALA A 228 6.44 21.30 5.31
CA ALA A 228 5.52 20.87 6.36
C ALA A 228 4.26 20.25 5.72
N LEU A 229 3.82 19.11 6.27
CA LEU A 229 2.52 18.49 5.96
C LEU A 229 1.38 19.31 6.51
#